data_8394d412be19f1b722ce64e8c46f2b06
#
_entry.id   8394d412be19f1b722ce64e8c46f2b06
#
_cell.length_a   1.000
_cell.length_b   1.000
_cell.length_c   1.000
_cell.angle_alpha   90.00
_cell.angle_beta   90.00
_cell.angle_gamma   90.00
#
_symmetry.space_group_name_H-M   'P 1'
#
loop_
_entity.id
_entity.type
_entity.pdbx_description
1 polymer ?
#
loop_
_entity_poly.entity_id
_entity_poly.type
_entity_poly.pdbx_seq_one_letter_code
_entity_poly.pdbx_strand_id
1 'polypeptide(L)'
;MNAADVGSAKVYIHELIDVIGHNRARYMQHMTANWCPVARAERNQLCLGVWATIGSTGAWPQVVNMWELDGWDGLAANFAHETGSGRDQDPSLAEWWAVAASLRRGGFDRIVVPTAWTPGVERLCADGVHGSVYAHELFTVGPGRAGELLDAVGGVGRPEVQALGLTAVGGYEVAMADRSEAIVIWAIPDWPTWARYERSWEPGGALEEWRTTLLSLGASWRRHLMVDAPLAPLRTGRQPEESDRRPLHDL
;
A
#
# COMPACT_ATOMS: atom_id res chain seq x y z
N MET A 1 -26.57 21.37 6.13
CA MET A 1 -25.68 20.19 6.11
C MET A 1 -25.09 20.17 4.74
N ASN A 2 -23.87 20.67 4.59
CA ASN A 2 -23.20 20.79 3.30
C ASN A 2 -22.75 19.41 2.84
N ALA A 3 -23.01 19.09 1.56
CA ALA A 3 -22.59 17.87 0.87
C ALA A 3 -21.08 17.84 0.51
N ALA A 4 -20.24 18.33 1.40
CA ALA A 4 -18.79 18.37 1.25
C ALA A 4 -18.21 17.73 2.51
N ASP A 5 -18.19 16.45 2.58
CA ASP A 5 -17.31 15.56 3.34
C ASP A 5 -17.95 14.18 3.55
N VAL A 6 -18.38 13.55 2.47
CA VAL A 6 -18.32 12.10 2.45
C VAL A 6 -16.89 11.82 2.08
N GLY A 7 -16.01 11.75 3.07
CA GLY A 7 -14.66 11.25 2.91
C GLY A 7 -14.75 10.01 2.06
N SER A 8 -13.96 9.94 1.01
CA SER A 8 -14.01 8.89 -0.01
C SER A 8 -14.24 7.55 0.68
N ALA A 9 -15.41 6.95 0.47
CA ALA A 9 -15.77 5.65 1.03
C ALA A 9 -14.95 4.56 0.33
N LYS A 10 -13.62 4.69 0.39
CA LYS A 10 -12.68 3.74 -0.20
C LYS A 10 -12.36 2.64 0.79
N VAL A 11 -12.07 1.48 0.24
CA VAL A 11 -11.52 0.33 0.95
C VAL A 11 -10.34 -0.17 0.13
N TYR A 12 -9.33 -0.71 0.79
CA TYR A 12 -8.15 -1.19 0.10
C TYR A 12 -7.89 -2.66 0.44
N ILE A 13 -7.41 -3.40 -0.56
CA ILE A 13 -6.76 -4.69 -0.36
C ILE A 13 -5.26 -4.42 -0.25
N HIS A 14 -4.65 -4.85 0.84
CA HIS A 14 -3.22 -4.77 1.09
C HIS A 14 -2.64 -6.17 1.15
N GLU A 15 -1.70 -6.47 0.26
CA GLU A 15 -1.14 -7.80 0.08
C GLU A 15 0.37 -7.80 0.35
N LEU A 16 0.84 -8.77 1.11
CA LEU A 16 2.26 -9.09 1.30
C LEU A 16 2.54 -10.40 0.57
N ILE A 17 3.15 -10.34 -0.60
CA ILE A 17 3.31 -11.47 -1.50
C ILE A 17 4.72 -12.03 -1.42
N ASP A 18 4.82 -13.32 -1.11
CA ASP A 18 6.08 -14.06 -1.10
C ASP A 18 6.42 -14.52 -2.52
N VAL A 19 7.46 -13.95 -3.08
CA VAL A 19 7.93 -14.24 -4.44
C VAL A 19 8.90 -15.41 -4.45
N ILE A 20 8.88 -16.22 -5.51
CA ILE A 20 9.77 -17.36 -5.68
C ILE A 20 11.10 -16.92 -6.33
N GLY A 21 12.21 -17.14 -5.64
CA GLY A 21 13.56 -16.95 -6.20
C GLY A 21 13.80 -15.55 -6.76
N HIS A 22 14.19 -15.44 -8.02
CA HIS A 22 14.53 -14.18 -8.69
C HIS A 22 13.36 -13.55 -9.46
N ASN A 23 12.12 -14.03 -9.26
CA ASN A 23 10.97 -13.62 -10.06
C ASN A 23 10.38 -12.25 -9.69
N ARG A 24 10.99 -11.49 -8.77
CA ARG A 24 10.40 -10.23 -8.27
C ARG A 24 10.09 -9.22 -9.38
N ALA A 25 11.03 -8.97 -10.29
CA ALA A 25 10.81 -8.05 -11.41
C ALA A 25 9.67 -8.53 -12.33
N ARG A 26 9.66 -9.83 -12.65
CA ARG A 26 8.62 -10.46 -13.47
C ARG A 26 7.24 -10.41 -12.79
N TYR A 27 7.19 -10.67 -11.48
CA TYR A 27 5.97 -10.55 -10.70
C TYR A 27 5.42 -9.12 -10.72
N MET A 28 6.26 -8.13 -10.43
CA MET A 28 5.86 -6.71 -10.42
C MET A 28 5.38 -6.26 -11.80
N GLN A 29 6.04 -6.68 -12.88
CA GLN A 29 5.61 -6.41 -14.24
C GLN A 29 4.26 -7.09 -14.54
N HIS A 30 4.08 -8.34 -14.14
CA HIS A 30 2.82 -9.06 -14.34
C HIS A 30 1.65 -8.38 -13.62
N MET A 31 1.87 -7.93 -12.38
CA MET A 31 0.85 -7.22 -11.61
C MET A 31 0.53 -5.85 -12.19
N THR A 32 1.52 -5.06 -12.57
CA THR A 32 1.27 -3.71 -13.09
C THR A 32 0.82 -3.70 -14.54
N ALA A 33 1.55 -4.35 -15.45
CA ALA A 33 1.24 -4.28 -16.87
C ALA A 33 0.08 -5.19 -17.28
N ASN A 34 -0.02 -6.39 -16.69
CA ASN A 34 -0.99 -7.39 -17.15
C ASN A 34 -2.26 -7.45 -16.30
N TRP A 35 -2.14 -7.23 -14.97
CA TRP A 35 -3.30 -7.27 -14.08
C TRP A 35 -4.04 -5.91 -14.01
N CYS A 36 -3.34 -4.80 -13.82
CA CYS A 36 -4.00 -3.50 -13.59
C CYS A 36 -5.04 -3.12 -14.66
N PRO A 37 -4.79 -3.30 -15.98
CA PRO A 37 -5.80 -3.01 -16.99
C PRO A 37 -7.08 -3.85 -16.84
N VAL A 38 -6.93 -5.14 -16.53
CA VAL A 38 -8.05 -6.06 -16.30
C VAL A 38 -8.79 -5.69 -15.01
N ALA A 39 -8.07 -5.48 -13.92
CA ALA A 39 -8.63 -5.10 -12.63
C ALA A 39 -9.45 -3.81 -12.72
N ARG A 40 -8.96 -2.82 -13.47
CA ARG A 40 -9.66 -1.56 -13.69
C ARG A 40 -10.93 -1.75 -14.53
N ALA A 41 -10.85 -2.52 -15.63
CA ALA A 41 -11.97 -2.68 -16.57
C ALA A 41 -13.08 -3.57 -16.01
N GLU A 42 -12.73 -4.65 -15.31
CA GLU A 42 -13.65 -5.70 -14.92
C GLU A 42 -14.02 -5.69 -13.43
N ARG A 43 -13.19 -5.08 -12.58
CA ARG A 43 -13.30 -5.14 -11.12
C ARG A 43 -13.45 -3.77 -10.46
N ASN A 44 -13.40 -2.68 -11.21
CA ASN A 44 -13.34 -1.31 -10.68
C ASN A 44 -12.27 -1.17 -9.56
N GLN A 45 -11.14 -1.85 -9.75
CA GLN A 45 -10.04 -1.93 -8.80
C GLN A 45 -8.85 -1.14 -9.34
N LEU A 46 -8.46 -0.09 -8.65
CA LEU A 46 -7.32 0.75 -9.02
C LEU A 46 -6.06 0.32 -8.27
N CYS A 47 -4.94 0.29 -8.96
CA CYS A 47 -3.64 0.07 -8.32
C CYS A 47 -3.22 1.34 -7.56
N LEU A 48 -3.01 1.26 -6.26
CA LEU A 48 -2.30 2.29 -5.51
C LEU A 48 -0.80 2.13 -5.68
N GLY A 49 -0.31 0.90 -5.59
CA GLY A 49 1.09 0.60 -5.79
C GLY A 49 1.42 -0.88 -5.78
N VAL A 50 2.55 -1.19 -6.41
CA VAL A 50 3.23 -2.48 -6.37
C VAL A 50 4.69 -2.21 -6.03
N TRP A 51 5.12 -2.62 -4.84
CA TRP A 51 6.43 -2.28 -4.30
C TRP A 51 7.25 -3.52 -3.93
N ALA A 52 8.52 -3.50 -4.30
CA ALA A 52 9.47 -4.50 -3.85
C ALA A 52 10.06 -4.15 -2.48
N THR A 53 9.95 -5.03 -1.49
CA THR A 53 10.61 -4.85 -0.19
C THR A 53 12.14 -4.91 -0.35
N ILE A 54 12.83 -3.99 0.33
CA ILE A 54 14.30 -4.00 0.44
C ILE A 54 14.68 -5.01 1.52
N GLY A 55 15.39 -6.07 1.13
CA GLY A 55 15.60 -7.26 1.95
C GLY A 55 16.27 -7.04 3.29
N SER A 56 17.09 -5.99 3.44
CA SER A 56 17.72 -5.65 4.73
C SER A 56 16.74 -5.07 5.76
N THR A 57 15.51 -4.74 5.34
CA THR A 57 14.52 -4.06 6.19
C THR A 57 13.29 -4.92 6.49
N GLY A 58 13.11 -6.02 5.79
CA GLY A 58 11.95 -6.89 5.96
C GLY A 58 12.11 -8.27 5.33
N ALA A 59 11.01 -8.98 5.14
CA ALA A 59 11.02 -10.27 4.48
C ALA A 59 11.47 -10.14 3.01
N TRP A 60 12.30 -11.08 2.54
CA TRP A 60 12.85 -11.06 1.19
C TRP A 60 12.91 -12.48 0.60
N PRO A 61 12.54 -12.64 -0.68
CA PRO A 61 11.96 -11.64 -1.58
C PRO A 61 10.45 -11.48 -1.37
N GLN A 62 10.00 -10.27 -1.11
CA GLN A 62 8.59 -9.95 -0.90
C GLN A 62 8.19 -8.72 -1.73
N VAL A 63 6.93 -8.71 -2.18
CA VAL A 63 6.30 -7.57 -2.85
C VAL A 63 5.05 -7.18 -2.07
N VAL A 64 4.83 -5.88 -1.93
CA VAL A 64 3.60 -5.32 -1.37
C VAL A 64 2.76 -4.81 -2.52
N ASN A 65 1.52 -5.29 -2.64
CA ASN A 65 0.53 -4.71 -3.53
C ASN A 65 -0.53 -3.99 -2.72
N MET A 66 -1.08 -2.93 -3.30
CA MET A 66 -2.20 -2.24 -2.68
C MET A 66 -3.19 -1.78 -3.73
N TRP A 67 -4.47 -2.12 -3.51
CA TRP A 67 -5.57 -1.91 -4.45
C TRP A 67 -6.65 -1.07 -3.81
N GLU A 68 -7.10 -0.03 -4.52
CA GLU A 68 -8.18 0.84 -4.11
C GLU A 68 -9.50 0.39 -4.74
N LEU A 69 -10.57 0.30 -3.93
CA LEU A 69 -11.93 -0.03 -4.35
C LEU A 69 -12.93 1.01 -3.81
N ASP A 70 -14.10 1.09 -4.45
CA ASP A 70 -15.18 2.00 -4.09
C ASP A 70 -15.98 1.47 -2.88
N GLY A 71 -15.36 1.53 -1.72
CA GLY A 71 -15.95 1.14 -0.45
C GLY A 71 -16.25 -0.35 -0.32
N TRP A 72 -17.03 -0.69 0.69
CA TRP A 72 -17.41 -2.07 0.98
C TRP A 72 -18.28 -2.69 -0.11
N ASP A 73 -19.10 -1.90 -0.77
CA ASP A 73 -19.95 -2.39 -1.87
C ASP A 73 -19.10 -2.75 -3.10
N GLY A 74 -18.09 -1.93 -3.41
CA GLY A 74 -17.12 -2.23 -4.46
C GLY A 74 -16.29 -3.49 -4.15
N LEU A 75 -15.87 -3.66 -2.91
CA LEU A 75 -15.17 -4.87 -2.47
C LEU A 75 -16.08 -6.10 -2.55
N ALA A 76 -17.34 -6.01 -2.09
CA ALA A 76 -18.30 -7.10 -2.18
C ALA A 76 -18.57 -7.50 -3.63
N ALA A 77 -18.73 -6.54 -4.54
CA ALA A 77 -18.88 -6.79 -5.96
C ALA A 77 -17.65 -7.50 -6.57
N ASN A 78 -16.43 -7.08 -6.16
CA ASN A 78 -15.20 -7.74 -6.58
C ASN A 78 -15.15 -9.20 -6.14
N PHE A 79 -15.45 -9.48 -4.86
CA PHE A 79 -15.49 -10.86 -4.34
C PHE A 79 -16.60 -11.70 -5.00
N ALA A 80 -17.79 -11.12 -5.23
CA ALA A 80 -18.87 -11.82 -5.93
C ALA A 80 -18.48 -12.20 -7.36
N HIS A 81 -17.75 -11.33 -8.06
CA HIS A 81 -17.21 -11.63 -9.39
C HIS A 81 -16.17 -12.76 -9.34
N GLU A 82 -15.27 -12.72 -8.39
CA GLU A 82 -14.19 -13.70 -8.23
C GLU A 82 -14.73 -15.10 -7.87
N THR A 83 -15.70 -15.18 -6.95
CA THR A 83 -16.22 -16.43 -6.39
C THR A 83 -17.51 -16.91 -7.05
N GLY A 84 -18.17 -16.08 -7.86
CA GLY A 84 -19.51 -16.30 -8.40
C GLY A 84 -19.67 -17.52 -9.33
N SER A 85 -18.57 -18.06 -9.86
CA SER A 85 -18.56 -19.27 -10.67
C SER A 85 -18.64 -20.57 -9.82
N GLY A 86 -18.66 -20.49 -8.50
CA GLY A 86 -18.53 -21.64 -7.58
C GLY A 86 -17.14 -22.26 -7.60
N ARG A 87 -16.15 -21.58 -8.16
CA ARG A 87 -14.73 -21.91 -8.13
C ARG A 87 -14.00 -20.77 -7.42
N ASP A 88 -12.88 -21.09 -6.78
CA ASP A 88 -12.09 -20.10 -6.04
C ASP A 88 -11.36 -19.08 -6.94
N GLN A 89 -11.56 -19.15 -8.25
CA GLN A 89 -10.92 -18.28 -9.23
C GLN A 89 -11.82 -18.07 -10.45
N ASP A 90 -11.75 -16.88 -11.04
CA ASP A 90 -12.39 -16.55 -12.29
C ASP A 90 -11.79 -17.41 -13.45
N PRO A 91 -12.59 -18.26 -14.13
CA PRO A 91 -12.08 -19.09 -15.21
C PRO A 91 -11.52 -18.31 -16.40
N SER A 92 -11.98 -17.08 -16.64
CA SER A 92 -11.48 -16.21 -17.72
C SER A 92 -10.02 -15.78 -17.49
N LEU A 93 -9.55 -15.84 -16.24
CA LEU A 93 -8.22 -15.47 -15.82
C LEU A 93 -7.30 -16.67 -15.58
N ALA A 94 -7.68 -17.89 -16.03
CA ALA A 94 -6.92 -19.10 -15.74
C ALA A 94 -5.44 -19.01 -16.17
N GLU A 95 -5.15 -18.48 -17.36
CA GLU A 95 -3.78 -18.28 -17.83
C GLU A 95 -3.03 -17.24 -16.98
N TRP A 96 -3.69 -16.16 -16.64
CA TRP A 96 -3.13 -15.12 -15.78
C TRP A 96 -2.74 -15.71 -14.41
N TRP A 97 -3.65 -16.47 -13.79
CA TRP A 97 -3.40 -17.15 -12.51
C TRP A 97 -2.27 -18.16 -12.58
N ALA A 98 -2.18 -18.93 -13.67
CA ALA A 98 -1.10 -19.90 -13.88
C ALA A 98 0.27 -19.21 -13.88
N VAL A 99 0.38 -18.05 -14.55
CA VAL A 99 1.61 -17.26 -14.55
C VAL A 99 1.89 -16.70 -13.15
N ALA A 100 0.91 -16.07 -12.51
CA ALA A 100 1.07 -15.52 -11.16
C ALA A 100 1.51 -16.59 -10.15
N ALA A 101 0.90 -17.79 -10.20
CA ALA A 101 1.24 -18.91 -9.33
C ALA A 101 2.69 -19.40 -9.54
N SER A 102 3.21 -19.32 -10.76
CA SER A 102 4.60 -19.69 -11.04
C SER A 102 5.63 -18.70 -10.46
N LEU A 103 5.21 -17.49 -10.15
CA LEU A 103 6.08 -16.39 -9.68
C LEU A 103 6.05 -16.21 -8.15
N ARG A 104 5.00 -16.68 -7.48
CA ARG A 104 4.79 -16.54 -6.03
C ARG A 104 4.45 -17.87 -5.37
N ARG A 105 4.64 -17.95 -4.06
CA ARG A 105 4.28 -19.15 -3.27
C ARG A 105 3.12 -18.91 -2.30
N GLY A 106 2.54 -17.72 -2.31
CA GLY A 106 1.48 -17.30 -1.42
C GLY A 106 1.74 -15.88 -0.91
N GLY A 107 1.13 -15.57 0.20
CA GLY A 107 1.22 -14.26 0.82
C GLY A 107 0.29 -14.14 2.00
N PHE A 108 0.12 -12.92 2.47
CA PHE A 108 -0.81 -12.56 3.52
C PHE A 108 -1.53 -11.27 3.12
N ASP A 109 -2.85 -11.36 3.04
CA ASP A 109 -3.68 -10.24 2.61
C ASP A 109 -4.52 -9.71 3.77
N ARG A 110 -4.85 -8.43 3.72
CA ARG A 110 -5.74 -7.77 4.67
C ARG A 110 -6.56 -6.71 3.98
N ILE A 111 -7.75 -6.47 4.51
CA ILE A 111 -8.58 -5.34 4.12
C ILE A 111 -8.23 -4.17 5.02
N VAL A 112 -8.05 -3.00 4.44
CA VAL A 112 -7.73 -1.80 5.21
C VAL A 112 -8.63 -0.63 4.80
N VAL A 113 -8.98 0.21 5.79
CA VAL A 113 -9.83 1.38 5.62
C VAL A 113 -8.99 2.64 5.78
N PRO A 114 -9.05 3.59 4.85
CA PRO A 114 -8.26 4.81 4.90
C PRO A 114 -8.77 5.77 5.98
N THR A 115 -7.88 6.60 6.50
CA THR A 115 -8.24 7.77 7.30
C THR A 115 -8.84 8.88 6.44
N ALA A 116 -9.52 9.85 7.07
CA ALA A 116 -10.07 11.01 6.38
C ALA A 116 -9.00 11.89 5.68
N TRP A 117 -7.75 11.84 6.14
CA TRP A 117 -6.64 12.58 5.53
C TRP A 117 -5.89 11.81 4.45
N THR A 118 -6.28 10.56 4.14
CA THR A 118 -5.68 9.73 3.10
C THR A 118 -6.30 10.05 1.74
N PRO A 119 -5.54 10.57 0.77
CA PRO A 119 -6.04 10.81 -0.57
C PRO A 119 -6.25 9.50 -1.34
N GLY A 120 -7.19 9.46 -2.27
CA GLY A 120 -7.28 8.38 -3.26
C GLY A 120 -6.12 8.41 -4.27
N VAL A 121 -5.90 7.30 -4.96
CA VAL A 121 -4.76 7.15 -5.88
C VAL A 121 -4.76 8.17 -7.02
N GLU A 122 -5.92 8.52 -7.56
CA GLU A 122 -6.01 9.54 -8.63
C GLU A 122 -5.54 10.91 -8.14
N ARG A 123 -5.89 11.27 -6.90
CA ARG A 123 -5.43 12.51 -6.28
C ARG A 123 -3.93 12.49 -6.03
N LEU A 124 -3.39 11.38 -5.51
CA LEU A 124 -1.94 11.23 -5.32
C LEU A 124 -1.16 11.38 -6.62
N CYS A 125 -1.64 10.77 -7.72
CA CYS A 125 -1.06 10.91 -9.05
C CYS A 125 -1.13 12.38 -9.55
N ALA A 126 -2.28 13.03 -9.41
CA ALA A 126 -2.47 14.42 -9.82
C ALA A 126 -1.58 15.40 -9.04
N ASP A 127 -1.34 15.13 -7.76
CA ASP A 127 -0.45 15.92 -6.90
C ASP A 127 1.04 15.58 -7.12
N GLY A 128 1.35 14.59 -7.97
CA GLY A 128 2.72 14.16 -8.26
C GLY A 128 3.42 13.50 -7.07
N VAL A 129 2.68 12.85 -6.18
CA VAL A 129 3.26 12.15 -5.02
C VAL A 129 4.07 10.96 -5.50
N HIS A 130 5.39 11.05 -5.33
CA HIS A 130 6.35 10.04 -5.74
C HIS A 130 7.53 10.00 -4.78
N GLY A 131 8.11 8.81 -4.56
CA GLY A 131 9.35 8.60 -3.80
C GLY A 131 10.36 7.76 -4.58
N SER A 132 11.64 8.02 -4.39
CA SER A 132 12.69 7.08 -4.81
C SER A 132 12.69 5.82 -3.95
N VAL A 133 12.16 5.93 -2.74
CA VAL A 133 11.93 4.86 -1.77
C VAL A 133 10.69 5.18 -0.96
N TYR A 134 10.02 4.14 -0.45
CA TYR A 134 8.85 4.28 0.41
C TYR A 134 9.10 3.62 1.76
N ALA A 135 8.66 4.27 2.84
CA ALA A 135 8.59 3.64 4.15
C ALA A 135 7.18 3.09 4.35
N HIS A 136 7.09 1.80 4.63
CA HIS A 136 5.88 1.09 4.97
C HIS A 136 5.92 0.76 6.46
N GLU A 137 5.15 1.48 7.24
CA GLU A 137 5.11 1.36 8.70
C GLU A 137 3.91 0.54 9.11
N LEU A 138 4.16 -0.53 9.84
CA LEU A 138 3.16 -1.41 10.45
C LEU A 138 3.13 -1.13 11.94
N PHE A 139 2.01 -0.63 12.44
CA PHE A 139 1.78 -0.33 13.83
C PHE A 139 0.88 -1.36 14.48
N THR A 140 1.15 -1.66 15.75
CA THR A 140 0.27 -2.44 16.63
C THR A 140 0.05 -1.67 17.91
N VAL A 141 -1.20 -1.57 18.33
CA VAL A 141 -1.68 -0.95 19.57
C VAL A 141 -2.64 -1.89 20.30
N GLY A 142 -3.15 -1.49 21.44
CA GLY A 142 -4.21 -2.25 22.10
C GLY A 142 -5.48 -2.35 21.23
N PRO A 143 -6.30 -3.41 21.43
CA PRO A 143 -7.55 -3.59 20.69
C PRO A 143 -8.45 -2.35 20.70
N GLY A 144 -9.01 -2.01 19.56
CA GLY A 144 -9.87 -0.84 19.36
C GLY A 144 -9.16 0.50 19.24
N ARG A 145 -7.82 0.56 19.34
CA ARG A 145 -7.06 1.82 19.42
C ARG A 145 -6.37 2.26 18.13
N ALA A 146 -6.51 1.50 17.04
CA ALA A 146 -5.87 1.86 15.78
C ALA A 146 -6.34 3.22 15.23
N GLY A 147 -7.62 3.58 15.41
CA GLY A 147 -8.14 4.89 15.04
C GLY A 147 -7.48 6.02 15.83
N GLU A 148 -7.32 5.88 17.16
CA GLU A 148 -6.63 6.85 18.02
C GLU A 148 -5.16 7.05 17.59
N LEU A 149 -4.47 5.96 17.25
CA LEU A 149 -3.12 6.04 16.70
C LEU A 149 -3.09 6.83 15.38
N LEU A 150 -4.01 6.54 14.46
CA LEU A 150 -4.06 7.19 13.16
C LEU A 150 -4.46 8.67 13.25
N ASP A 151 -5.27 9.05 14.24
CA ASP A 151 -5.55 10.46 14.56
C ASP A 151 -4.28 11.17 15.05
N ALA A 152 -3.48 10.51 15.91
CA ALA A 152 -2.19 11.03 16.36
C ALA A 152 -1.18 11.11 15.19
N VAL A 153 -1.16 10.12 14.29
CA VAL A 153 -0.37 10.22 13.05
C VAL A 153 -0.77 11.47 12.27
N GLY A 154 -2.06 11.68 12.03
CA GLY A 154 -2.57 12.84 11.26
C GLY A 154 -2.27 14.18 11.90
N GLY A 155 -2.42 14.28 13.24
CA GLY A 155 -2.30 15.52 14.00
C GLY A 155 -0.88 15.89 14.41
N VAL A 156 -0.06 14.92 14.80
CA VAL A 156 1.32 15.13 15.31
C VAL A 156 2.34 14.55 14.35
N GLY A 157 2.29 13.27 14.09
CA GLY A 157 3.34 12.58 13.35
C GLY A 157 3.51 13.09 11.92
N ARG A 158 2.42 13.30 11.20
CA ARG A 158 2.46 13.74 9.80
C ARG A 158 3.12 15.10 9.61
N PRO A 159 2.78 16.15 10.35
CA PRO A 159 3.48 17.43 10.24
C PRO A 159 4.99 17.32 10.50
N GLU A 160 5.39 16.59 11.53
CA GLU A 160 6.81 16.41 11.88
C GLU A 160 7.59 15.63 10.82
N VAL A 161 7.01 14.53 10.31
CA VAL A 161 7.62 13.71 9.27
C VAL A 161 7.71 14.48 7.95
N GLN A 162 6.66 15.23 7.59
CA GLN A 162 6.66 16.09 6.40
C GLN A 162 7.70 17.22 6.49
N ALA A 163 7.97 17.75 7.68
CA ALA A 163 9.03 18.74 7.89
C ALA A 163 10.45 18.19 7.56
N LEU A 164 10.63 16.87 7.60
CA LEU A 164 11.85 16.19 7.17
C LEU A 164 11.92 15.94 5.65
N GLY A 165 10.87 16.28 4.91
CA GLY A 165 10.80 16.15 3.46
C GLY A 165 10.10 14.87 2.95
N LEU A 166 9.46 14.11 3.81
CA LEU A 166 8.65 12.96 3.39
C LEU A 166 7.23 13.42 3.02
N THR A 167 6.57 12.66 2.16
CA THR A 167 5.16 12.91 1.81
C THR A 167 4.31 11.71 2.21
N ALA A 168 3.19 11.96 2.91
CA ALA A 168 2.27 10.89 3.27
C ALA A 168 1.55 10.38 2.01
N VAL A 169 1.64 9.08 1.75
CA VAL A 169 0.79 8.37 0.78
C VAL A 169 -0.57 8.07 1.41
N GLY A 170 -0.57 7.59 2.65
CA GLY A 170 -1.80 7.38 3.40
C GLY A 170 -1.60 6.68 4.73
N GLY A 171 -2.66 6.70 5.54
CA GLY A 171 -2.79 5.96 6.78
C GLY A 171 -4.06 5.12 6.76
N TYR A 172 -3.97 3.87 7.21
CA TYR A 172 -4.99 2.87 7.04
C TYR A 172 -5.17 2.04 8.31
N GLU A 173 -6.41 1.81 8.72
CA GLU A 173 -6.76 0.87 9.78
C GLU A 173 -7.00 -0.53 9.19
N VAL A 174 -6.48 -1.57 9.81
CA VAL A 174 -6.78 -2.95 9.42
C VAL A 174 -8.21 -3.29 9.83
N ALA A 175 -9.03 -3.60 8.83
CA ALA A 175 -10.43 -4.00 9.00
C ALA A 175 -10.57 -5.52 9.19
N MET A 176 -11.78 -5.97 9.53
CA MET A 176 -12.11 -7.38 9.78
C MET A 176 -11.26 -8.02 10.89
N ALA A 177 -10.72 -7.19 11.79
CA ALA A 177 -9.90 -7.54 12.92
C ALA A 177 -10.35 -6.75 14.15
N ASP A 178 -9.60 -6.85 15.25
CA ASP A 178 -9.92 -6.20 16.53
C ASP A 178 -9.53 -4.70 16.60
N ARG A 179 -9.20 -4.09 15.45
CA ARG A 179 -8.79 -2.70 15.31
C ARG A 179 -7.55 -2.34 16.14
N SER A 180 -6.59 -3.26 16.17
CA SER A 180 -5.30 -3.09 16.86
C SER A 180 -4.15 -2.79 15.90
N GLU A 181 -4.36 -2.88 14.58
CA GLU A 181 -3.31 -2.69 13.59
C GLU A 181 -3.59 -1.50 12.67
N ALA A 182 -2.54 -0.76 12.35
CA ALA A 182 -2.56 0.33 11.38
C ALA A 182 -1.35 0.28 10.47
N ILE A 183 -1.52 0.85 9.27
CA ILE A 183 -0.47 0.97 8.25
C ILE A 183 -0.33 2.43 7.88
N VAL A 184 0.90 2.92 7.79
CA VAL A 184 1.20 4.25 7.25
C VAL A 184 2.27 4.10 6.17
N ILE A 185 2.05 4.75 5.03
CA ILE A 185 3.00 4.72 3.91
C ILE A 185 3.48 6.13 3.63
N TRP A 186 4.81 6.28 3.56
CA TRP A 186 5.50 7.53 3.26
C TRP A 186 6.27 7.41 1.95
N ALA A 187 6.13 8.38 1.06
CA ALA A 187 7.01 8.58 -0.08
C ALA A 187 8.23 9.41 0.36
N ILE A 188 9.42 8.93 0.07
CA ILE A 188 10.71 9.53 0.44
C ILE A 188 11.45 9.89 -0.85
N PRO A 189 11.77 11.17 -1.07
CA PRO A 189 12.28 11.64 -2.35
C PRO A 189 13.66 11.06 -2.71
N ASP A 190 14.51 10.83 -1.72
CA ASP A 190 15.88 10.35 -1.91
C ASP A 190 16.46 9.66 -0.68
N TRP A 191 17.57 8.96 -0.85
CA TRP A 191 18.29 8.26 0.22
C TRP A 191 18.87 9.17 1.30
N PRO A 192 19.41 10.37 1.00
CA PRO A 192 19.79 11.35 2.02
C PRO A 192 18.63 11.75 2.94
N THR A 193 17.44 11.95 2.40
CA THR A 193 16.23 12.26 3.17
C THR A 193 15.83 11.08 4.07
N TRP A 194 15.86 9.84 3.54
CA TRP A 194 15.66 8.66 4.35
C TRP A 194 16.66 8.58 5.52
N ALA A 195 17.94 8.79 5.26
CA ALA A 195 18.97 8.75 6.30
C ALA A 195 18.77 9.83 7.37
N ARG A 196 18.27 11.03 7.01
CA ARG A 196 17.87 12.06 7.99
C ARG A 196 16.67 11.61 8.81
N TYR A 197 15.66 11.03 8.15
CA TYR A 197 14.47 10.50 8.81
C TYR A 197 14.84 9.44 9.85
N GLU A 198 15.70 8.47 9.53
CA GLU A 198 16.11 7.44 10.50
C GLU A 198 16.87 8.06 11.70
N ARG A 199 17.81 8.98 11.45
CA ARG A 199 18.51 9.68 12.55
C ARG A 199 17.57 10.52 13.44
N SER A 200 16.46 11.00 12.89
CA SER A 200 15.48 11.79 13.66
C SER A 200 14.74 10.98 14.72
N TRP A 201 14.79 9.66 14.65
CA TRP A 201 14.24 8.75 15.65
C TRP A 201 15.18 8.47 16.83
N GLU A 202 16.46 8.89 16.75
CA GLU A 202 17.39 8.76 17.83
C GLU A 202 17.01 9.67 19.03
N PRO A 203 17.42 9.33 20.26
CA PRO A 203 17.17 10.19 21.42
C PRO A 203 17.67 11.63 21.19
N GLY A 204 16.82 12.61 21.43
CA GLY A 204 17.09 14.02 21.14
C GLY A 204 16.95 14.40 19.65
N GLY A 205 16.50 13.49 18.80
CA GLY A 205 16.25 13.77 17.39
C GLY A 205 14.93 14.52 17.15
N ALA A 206 14.72 14.97 15.91
CA ALA A 206 13.57 15.81 15.56
C ALA A 206 12.21 15.12 15.72
N LEU A 207 12.16 13.78 15.78
CA LEU A 207 10.93 13.01 16.00
C LEU A 207 10.75 12.52 17.45
N GLU A 208 11.42 13.14 18.42
CA GLU A 208 11.32 12.72 19.83
C GLU A 208 9.90 12.90 20.39
N GLU A 209 9.22 13.98 20.06
CA GLU A 209 7.84 14.23 20.47
C GLU A 209 6.89 13.19 19.88
N TRP A 210 7.02 12.92 18.58
CA TRP A 210 6.25 11.88 17.91
C TRP A 210 6.53 10.49 18.51
N ARG A 211 7.79 10.15 18.73
CA ARG A 211 8.18 8.89 19.39
C ARG A 211 7.56 8.77 20.79
N THR A 212 7.58 9.84 21.56
CA THR A 212 6.98 9.89 22.91
C THR A 212 5.47 9.68 22.82
N THR A 213 4.80 10.29 21.86
CA THR A 213 3.37 10.11 21.61
C THR A 213 3.06 8.64 21.30
N LEU A 214 3.80 8.01 20.40
CA LEU A 214 3.63 6.57 20.09
C LEU A 214 3.79 5.69 21.32
N LEU A 215 4.81 5.93 22.13
CA LEU A 215 5.04 5.17 23.37
C LEU A 215 3.90 5.37 24.40
N SER A 216 3.36 6.57 24.50
CA SER A 216 2.21 6.85 25.40
C SER A 216 0.94 6.14 24.95
N LEU A 217 0.78 5.89 23.65
CA LEU A 217 -0.30 5.07 23.10
C LEU A 217 -0.08 3.56 23.29
N GLY A 218 1.09 3.15 23.78
CA GLY A 218 1.47 1.75 23.87
C GLY A 218 1.73 1.13 22.50
N ALA A 219 2.07 1.95 21.51
CA ALA A 219 2.31 1.48 20.16
C ALA A 219 3.66 0.75 20.03
N SER A 220 3.66 -0.33 19.28
CA SER A 220 4.85 -0.93 18.70
C SER A 220 4.77 -0.81 17.18
N TRP A 221 5.93 -0.68 16.52
CA TRP A 221 5.95 -0.54 15.06
C TRP A 221 7.18 -1.17 14.43
N ARG A 222 7.04 -1.47 13.14
CA ARG A 222 8.14 -1.87 12.24
C ARG A 222 8.07 -1.01 11.00
N ARG A 223 9.22 -0.74 10.41
CA ARG A 223 9.36 -0.05 9.13
C ARG A 223 10.07 -0.94 8.14
N HIS A 224 9.42 -1.13 6.98
CA HIS A 224 10.04 -1.76 5.83
C HIS A 224 10.28 -0.70 4.77
N LEU A 225 11.41 -0.75 4.09
CA LEU A 225 11.65 0.08 2.93
C LEU A 225 11.24 -0.67 1.66
N MET A 226 10.64 0.07 0.74
CA MET A 226 10.13 -0.46 -0.50
C MET A 226 10.53 0.42 -1.67
N VAL A 227 10.65 -0.18 -2.86
CA VAL A 227 10.79 0.53 -4.14
C VAL A 227 9.66 0.14 -5.07
N ASP A 228 9.10 1.11 -5.77
CA ASP A 228 7.96 0.89 -6.65
C ASP A 228 8.32 0.18 -7.95
N ALA A 229 7.34 -0.51 -8.52
CA ALA A 229 7.43 -1.08 -9.86
C ALA A 229 7.59 0.03 -10.91
N PRO A 230 8.27 -0.24 -12.05
CA PRO A 230 8.44 0.75 -13.11
C PRO A 230 7.14 1.35 -13.65
N LEU A 231 6.04 0.59 -13.64
CA LEU A 231 4.72 1.00 -14.09
C LEU A 231 3.75 1.33 -12.95
N ALA A 232 4.22 1.41 -11.70
CA ALA A 232 3.36 1.77 -10.57
C ALA A 232 2.77 3.19 -10.75
N PRO A 233 1.49 3.42 -10.36
CA PRO A 233 0.81 4.68 -10.58
C PRO A 233 1.50 5.90 -9.99
N LEU A 234 2.03 5.78 -8.77
CA LEU A 234 2.75 6.89 -8.13
C LEU A 234 4.06 7.25 -8.85
N ARG A 235 4.65 6.30 -9.59
CA ARG A 235 5.84 6.54 -10.39
C ARG A 235 5.53 7.17 -11.73
N THR A 236 4.45 6.73 -12.39
CA THR A 236 4.09 7.15 -13.75
C THR A 236 3.10 8.31 -13.79
N GLY A 237 2.44 8.61 -12.67
CA GLY A 237 1.36 9.59 -12.57
C GLY A 237 0.03 9.09 -13.14
N ARG A 238 -0.08 7.80 -13.53
CA ARG A 238 -1.29 7.22 -14.13
C ARG A 238 -1.45 5.74 -13.80
N GLN A 239 -2.65 5.22 -13.96
CA GLN A 239 -2.88 3.78 -13.93
C GLN A 239 -2.22 3.10 -15.15
N PRO A 240 -1.69 1.87 -15.00
CA PRO A 240 -1.26 1.09 -16.16
C PRO A 240 -2.40 0.82 -17.14
N GLU A 241 -2.06 0.78 -18.44
CA GLU A 241 -2.99 0.62 -19.55
C GLU A 241 -2.68 -0.64 -20.37
N GLU A 242 -3.58 -1.03 -21.26
CA GLU A 242 -3.35 -2.19 -22.16
C GLU A 242 -2.09 -2.06 -23.00
N SER A 243 -1.75 -0.83 -23.40
CA SER A 243 -0.53 -0.53 -24.16
C SER A 243 0.76 -0.79 -23.38
N ASP A 244 0.69 -0.90 -22.05
CA ASP A 244 1.83 -1.23 -21.19
C ASP A 244 2.11 -2.75 -21.12
N ARG A 245 1.18 -3.57 -21.60
CA ARG A 245 1.31 -5.03 -21.59
C ARG A 245 2.54 -5.48 -22.37
N ARG A 246 3.30 -6.38 -21.76
CA ARG A 246 4.45 -7.03 -22.40
C ARG A 246 4.47 -8.51 -22.05
N PRO A 247 4.89 -9.37 -22.98
CA PRO A 247 5.13 -10.77 -22.70
C PRO A 247 6.15 -10.93 -21.58
N LEU A 248 5.94 -11.92 -20.70
CA LEU A 248 6.83 -12.16 -19.55
C LEU A 248 8.24 -12.62 -19.94
N HIS A 249 8.41 -13.16 -21.15
CA HIS A 249 9.73 -13.59 -21.63
C HIS A 249 10.63 -12.42 -22.05
N ASP A 250 10.08 -11.19 -22.10
CA ASP A 250 10.83 -9.98 -22.44
C ASP A 250 11.44 -9.28 -21.21
N LEU A 251 11.34 -9.92 -20.04
CA LEU A 251 11.84 -9.39 -18.76
C LEU A 251 13.17 -9.99 -18.34
#